data_57dffb473335a37d12912d900b70c9ce
#
_entry.id   57dffb473335a37d12912d900b70c9ce
#
_cell.length_a   1.000
_cell.length_b   1.000
_cell.length_c   1.000
_cell.angle_alpha   90.00
_cell.angle_beta   90.00
_cell.angle_gamma   90.00
#
_symmetry.space_group_name_H-M   'P 1'
#
loop_
_entity.id
_entity.type
_entity.pdbx_description
1 polymer ?
#
loop_
_entity_poly.entity_id
_entity_poly.type
_entity_poly.pdbx_seq_one_letter_code
_entity_poly.pdbx_strand_id
1 'polypeptide(L)'
;NDRFYWNDKAKNYKYDICDYEKIEPLFKNIDYVFHLAAQSRIQPAIENPIRTVRVNCEGTTNILQASRKNKVKKVMYSSTSACYGLVNEPPLHEEMKTDCLNPYSVTKVGGEEICKMYTRLFGLKTVIFRYFNVYGKRQPTKGQYAPVIGLFKKQKDNGEPMTVVGDGLQTRDYTNVSDVVNANLSAAKNDNVGDCEIIPHLNTLQKVR
;
A
#
# COMPACT_ATOMS: atom_id res chain seq x y z
N ASN A 1 -7.32 -14.19 -14.61
CA ASN A 1 -7.74 -12.81 -14.35
C ASN A 1 -6.86 -11.83 -15.10
N ASP A 2 -7.30 -11.47 -16.29
CA ASP A 2 -6.56 -10.80 -17.35
C ASP A 2 -6.56 -9.28 -17.22
N ARG A 3 -6.42 -8.75 -16.01
CA ARG A 3 -6.50 -7.31 -15.74
C ARG A 3 -5.21 -6.73 -15.18
N PHE A 4 -4.08 -7.28 -15.56
CA PHE A 4 -2.83 -6.57 -15.38
C PHE A 4 -2.72 -5.53 -16.48
N TYR A 5 -2.74 -4.27 -16.08
CA TYR A 5 -2.38 -3.18 -16.98
C TYR A 5 -0.85 -3.17 -17.17
N TRP A 6 -0.37 -4.06 -18.02
CA TRP A 6 1.03 -4.09 -18.41
C TRP A 6 1.40 -2.76 -19.06
N ASN A 7 2.58 -2.28 -18.73
CA ASN A 7 3.15 -1.14 -19.42
C ASN A 7 4.20 -1.66 -20.41
N ASP A 8 3.97 -1.49 -21.70
CA ASP A 8 4.84 -1.98 -22.77
C ASP A 8 6.23 -1.33 -22.75
N LYS A 9 6.37 -0.17 -22.07
CA LYS A 9 7.67 0.50 -21.88
C LYS A 9 8.46 -0.07 -20.70
N ALA A 10 7.92 -1.03 -19.96
CA ALA A 10 8.56 -1.66 -18.82
C ALA A 10 8.76 -3.16 -19.06
N LYS A 11 9.77 -3.75 -18.41
CA LYS A 11 9.91 -5.20 -18.32
C LYS A 11 8.87 -5.71 -17.32
N ASN A 12 7.98 -6.58 -17.77
CA ASN A 12 6.90 -7.10 -16.97
C ASN A 12 7.15 -8.57 -16.64
N TYR A 13 7.01 -8.95 -15.36
CA TYR A 13 7.17 -10.30 -14.86
C TYR A 13 5.94 -10.70 -14.05
N LYS A 14 5.49 -11.94 -14.19
CA LYS A 14 4.35 -12.48 -13.43
C LYS A 14 4.86 -13.53 -12.45
N TYR A 15 5.44 -13.07 -11.33
CA TYR A 15 5.94 -13.93 -10.27
C TYR A 15 5.20 -13.66 -8.95
N ASP A 16 5.13 -14.68 -8.09
CA ASP A 16 4.68 -14.52 -6.71
C ASP A 16 5.83 -13.95 -5.87
N ILE A 17 5.56 -12.91 -5.09
CA ILE A 17 6.55 -12.30 -4.18
C ILE A 17 6.98 -13.25 -3.06
N CYS A 18 6.23 -14.33 -2.82
CA CYS A 18 6.63 -15.41 -1.91
C CYS A 18 7.67 -16.36 -2.52
N ASP A 19 7.95 -16.27 -3.82
CA ASP A 19 8.97 -17.06 -4.49
C ASP A 19 10.29 -16.26 -4.59
N TYR A 20 11.06 -16.28 -3.49
CA TYR A 20 12.29 -15.49 -3.35
C TYR A 20 13.27 -15.74 -4.49
N GLU A 21 13.47 -16.98 -4.87
CA GLU A 21 14.44 -17.41 -5.89
C GLU A 21 14.14 -16.79 -7.26
N LYS A 22 12.86 -16.63 -7.59
CA LYS A 22 12.43 -16.01 -8.86
C LYS A 22 12.48 -14.50 -8.85
N ILE A 23 12.19 -13.87 -7.71
CA ILE A 23 12.14 -12.42 -7.65
C ILE A 23 13.51 -11.78 -7.40
N GLU A 24 14.39 -12.41 -6.61
CA GLU A 24 15.66 -11.81 -6.21
C GLU A 24 16.52 -11.36 -7.41
N PRO A 25 16.67 -12.13 -8.49
CA PRO A 25 17.46 -11.70 -9.64
C PRO A 25 16.94 -10.45 -10.35
N LEU A 26 15.66 -10.12 -10.18
CA LEU A 26 15.04 -8.94 -10.78
C LEU A 26 15.47 -7.62 -10.12
N PHE A 27 16.08 -7.69 -8.94
CA PHE A 27 16.53 -6.52 -8.18
C PHE A 27 17.91 -6.02 -8.58
N LYS A 28 18.61 -6.75 -9.45
CA LYS A 28 19.94 -6.34 -9.93
C LYS A 28 19.87 -5.04 -10.70
N ASN A 29 20.69 -4.05 -10.28
CA ASN A 29 20.75 -2.70 -10.85
C ASN A 29 19.42 -1.90 -10.70
N ILE A 30 18.63 -2.17 -9.67
CA ILE A 30 17.44 -1.40 -9.32
C ILE A 30 17.81 -0.39 -8.23
N ASP A 31 17.46 0.88 -8.44
CA ASP A 31 17.68 1.94 -7.47
C ASP A 31 16.54 2.05 -6.45
N TYR A 32 15.30 1.93 -6.89
CA TYR A 32 14.11 2.16 -6.07
C TYR A 32 13.11 1.03 -6.24
N VAL A 33 12.46 0.64 -5.15
CA VAL A 33 11.40 -0.35 -5.13
C VAL A 33 10.12 0.26 -4.59
N PHE A 34 9.03 0.15 -5.34
CA PHE A 34 7.67 0.50 -4.90
C PHE A 34 6.91 -0.79 -4.60
N HIS A 35 6.79 -1.12 -3.32
CA HIS A 35 6.18 -2.37 -2.89
C HIS A 35 4.68 -2.18 -2.63
N LEU A 36 3.86 -2.47 -3.66
CA LEU A 36 2.41 -2.38 -3.60
C LEU A 36 1.73 -3.76 -3.56
N ALA A 37 2.48 -4.82 -3.83
CA ALA A 37 1.95 -6.19 -3.85
C ALA A 37 1.51 -6.62 -2.45
N ALA A 38 0.26 -7.06 -2.32
CA ALA A 38 -0.31 -7.53 -1.06
C ALA A 38 -1.62 -8.29 -1.31
N GLN A 39 -2.04 -9.07 -0.31
CA GLN A 39 -3.43 -9.43 -0.15
C GLN A 39 -4.13 -8.23 0.48
N SER A 40 -4.79 -7.41 -0.36
CA SER A 40 -5.11 -6.00 -0.04
C SER A 40 -6.55 -5.74 0.38
N ARG A 41 -7.34 -6.77 0.72
CA ARG A 41 -8.75 -6.62 1.06
C ARG A 41 -9.09 -7.32 2.36
N ILE A 42 -9.92 -6.67 3.17
CA ILE A 42 -10.28 -7.14 4.52
C ILE A 42 -11.00 -8.49 4.45
N GLN A 43 -12.07 -8.60 3.64
CA GLN A 43 -12.89 -9.81 3.61
C GLN A 43 -12.10 -11.04 3.12
N PRO A 44 -11.37 -11.02 1.99
CA PRO A 44 -10.50 -12.14 1.60
C PRO A 44 -9.40 -12.47 2.62
N ALA A 45 -8.95 -11.48 3.41
CA ALA A 45 -7.98 -11.71 4.47
C ALA A 45 -8.59 -12.46 5.65
N ILE A 46 -9.86 -12.21 5.99
CA ILE A 46 -10.61 -12.94 7.00
C ILE A 46 -10.87 -14.39 6.53
N GLU A 47 -11.25 -14.57 5.27
CA GLU A 47 -11.52 -15.87 4.67
C GLU A 47 -10.28 -16.76 4.58
N ASN A 48 -9.10 -16.18 4.34
CA ASN A 48 -7.83 -16.91 4.27
C ASN A 48 -6.68 -16.15 4.96
N PRO A 49 -6.64 -16.16 6.29
CA PRO A 49 -5.63 -15.44 7.04
C PRO A 49 -4.21 -16.01 6.85
N ILE A 50 -4.07 -17.32 6.64
CA ILE A 50 -2.76 -17.95 6.40
C ILE A 50 -2.13 -17.40 5.12
N ARG A 51 -2.90 -17.34 4.03
CA ARG A 51 -2.42 -16.74 2.77
C ARG A 51 -2.10 -15.26 2.95
N THR A 52 -2.89 -14.55 3.73
CA THR A 52 -2.67 -13.13 4.00
C THR A 52 -1.34 -12.89 4.71
N VAL A 53 -1.03 -13.66 5.76
CA VAL A 53 0.25 -13.62 6.45
C VAL A 53 1.40 -13.96 5.49
N ARG A 54 1.26 -15.05 4.74
CA ARG A 54 2.28 -15.46 3.78
C ARG A 54 2.58 -14.36 2.77
N VAL A 55 1.58 -13.82 2.10
CA VAL A 55 1.80 -12.79 1.07
C VAL A 55 2.29 -11.47 1.68
N ASN A 56 1.66 -11.00 2.76
CA ASN A 56 1.93 -9.67 3.29
C ASN A 56 3.17 -9.61 4.19
N CYS A 57 3.51 -10.67 4.91
CA CYS A 57 4.69 -10.69 5.78
C CYS A 57 5.88 -11.39 5.11
N GLU A 58 5.75 -12.64 4.68
CA GLU A 58 6.82 -13.38 3.99
C GLU A 58 7.19 -12.68 2.67
N GLY A 59 6.18 -12.33 1.83
CA GLY A 59 6.41 -11.62 0.58
C GLY A 59 7.12 -10.27 0.79
N THR A 60 6.70 -9.49 1.79
CA THR A 60 7.39 -8.23 2.14
C THR A 60 8.82 -8.47 2.59
N THR A 61 9.07 -9.50 3.41
CA THR A 61 10.42 -9.89 3.83
C THR A 61 11.29 -10.24 2.64
N ASN A 62 10.75 -10.98 1.66
CA ASN A 62 11.46 -11.35 0.43
C ASN A 62 11.85 -10.11 -0.39
N ILE A 63 10.94 -9.15 -0.55
CA ILE A 63 11.22 -7.88 -1.25
C ILE A 63 12.34 -7.11 -0.54
N LEU A 64 12.28 -6.98 0.77
CA LEU A 64 13.29 -6.26 1.55
C LEU A 64 14.65 -6.98 1.53
N GLN A 65 14.66 -8.31 1.61
CA GLN A 65 15.87 -9.11 1.53
C GLN A 65 16.52 -9.02 0.13
N ALA A 66 15.73 -9.12 -0.94
CA ALA A 66 16.22 -8.93 -2.29
C ALA A 66 16.77 -7.51 -2.51
N SER A 67 16.06 -6.49 -1.98
CA SER A 67 16.50 -5.10 -2.02
C SER A 67 17.85 -4.90 -1.32
N ARG A 68 17.99 -5.43 -0.09
CA ARG A 68 19.25 -5.38 0.68
C ARG A 68 20.38 -6.05 -0.07
N LYS A 69 20.17 -7.29 -0.55
CA LYS A 69 21.20 -8.09 -1.23
C LYS A 69 21.72 -7.39 -2.50
N ASN A 70 20.84 -6.73 -3.23
CA ASN A 70 21.14 -6.03 -4.47
C ASN A 70 21.43 -4.53 -4.30
N LYS A 71 21.59 -4.04 -3.05
CA LYS A 71 21.96 -2.66 -2.73
C LYS A 71 20.97 -1.62 -3.29
N VAL A 72 19.69 -1.94 -3.27
CA VAL A 72 18.62 -0.97 -3.60
C VAL A 72 18.76 0.25 -2.70
N LYS A 73 18.65 1.44 -3.25
CA LYS A 73 18.81 2.71 -2.51
C LYS A 73 17.67 2.94 -1.52
N LYS A 74 16.42 2.63 -1.91
CA LYS A 74 15.25 2.86 -1.07
C LYS A 74 14.05 2.01 -1.48
N VAL A 75 13.26 1.58 -0.49
CA VAL A 75 12.00 0.86 -0.67
C VAL A 75 10.85 1.70 -0.15
N MET A 76 9.84 1.96 -0.97
CA MET A 76 8.58 2.58 -0.61
C MET A 76 7.54 1.48 -0.33
N TYR A 77 7.12 1.36 0.92
CA TYR A 77 6.16 0.36 1.36
C TYR A 77 4.75 0.93 1.46
N SER A 78 3.81 0.32 0.75
CA SER A 78 2.39 0.68 0.78
C SER A 78 1.70 0.02 1.96
N SER A 79 1.49 0.77 3.04
CA SER A 79 0.70 0.38 4.20
C SER A 79 -0.76 0.87 4.07
N THR A 80 -1.48 1.01 5.18
CA THR A 80 -2.92 1.27 5.18
C THR A 80 -3.38 2.09 6.37
N SER A 81 -4.37 2.96 6.17
CA SER A 81 -5.08 3.64 7.27
C SER A 81 -5.94 2.69 8.13
N ALA A 82 -6.21 1.47 7.65
CA ALA A 82 -6.91 0.45 8.45
C ALA A 82 -6.16 0.02 9.71
N CYS A 83 -4.89 0.43 9.87
CA CYS A 83 -4.11 0.22 11.09
C CYS A 83 -4.59 1.06 12.28
N TYR A 84 -5.33 2.15 12.05
CA TYR A 84 -5.78 3.04 13.12
C TYR A 84 -7.01 2.52 13.87
N GLY A 85 -7.75 1.58 13.31
CA GLY A 85 -8.89 0.91 13.96
C GLY A 85 -10.01 1.85 14.38
N LEU A 86 -10.55 1.61 15.58
CA LEU A 86 -11.68 2.36 16.15
C LEU A 86 -11.33 3.15 17.41
N VAL A 87 -10.15 2.93 18.00
CA VAL A 87 -9.74 3.61 19.24
C VAL A 87 -9.21 5.03 19.02
N ASN A 88 -8.95 5.38 17.78
CA ASN A 88 -8.40 6.69 17.41
C ASN A 88 -9.50 7.61 16.91
N GLU A 89 -9.53 8.84 17.43
CA GLU A 89 -10.45 9.87 16.98
C GLU A 89 -9.82 10.72 15.86
N PRO A 90 -10.57 11.05 14.78
CA PRO A 90 -10.08 11.97 13.75
C PRO A 90 -9.83 13.38 14.29
N PRO A 91 -8.86 14.13 13.71
CA PRO A 91 -8.03 13.77 12.56
C PRO A 91 -6.91 12.79 12.91
N LEU A 92 -6.75 11.75 12.08
CA LEU A 92 -5.72 10.71 12.30
C LEU A 92 -4.34 11.22 11.90
N HIS A 93 -3.30 10.82 12.65
CA HIS A 93 -1.90 11.14 12.37
C HIS A 93 -0.96 9.93 12.63
N GLU A 94 0.27 10.03 12.16
CA GLU A 94 1.25 8.94 12.12
C GLU A 94 1.64 8.36 13.48
N GLU A 95 1.65 9.18 14.52
CA GLU A 95 2.07 8.79 15.87
C GLU A 95 0.98 8.07 16.68
N MET A 96 -0.25 8.04 16.15
CA MET A 96 -1.36 7.35 16.81
C MET A 96 -1.10 5.85 16.91
N LYS A 97 -1.60 5.26 17.99
CA LYS A 97 -1.48 3.82 18.24
C LYS A 97 -2.18 3.02 17.13
N THR A 98 -1.58 1.91 16.77
CA THR A 98 -2.23 0.95 15.89
C THR A 98 -3.29 0.15 16.65
N ASP A 99 -4.47 -0.01 16.01
CA ASP A 99 -5.60 -0.81 16.49
C ASP A 99 -6.09 -1.70 15.34
N CYS A 100 -5.42 -2.83 15.17
CA CYS A 100 -5.63 -3.71 14.04
C CYS A 100 -6.82 -4.65 14.27
N LEU A 101 -7.92 -4.44 13.56
CA LEU A 101 -9.18 -5.17 13.75
C LEU A 101 -9.37 -6.41 12.86
N ASN A 102 -8.42 -6.69 11.98
CA ASN A 102 -8.54 -7.80 11.02
C ASN A 102 -7.17 -8.28 10.52
N PRO A 103 -7.08 -9.48 9.91
CA PRO A 103 -5.80 -10.02 9.45
C PRO A 103 -5.08 -9.14 8.41
N TYR A 104 -5.81 -8.38 7.59
CA TYR A 104 -5.20 -7.45 6.63
C TYR A 104 -4.44 -6.35 7.36
N SER A 105 -5.08 -5.63 8.30
CA SER A 105 -4.42 -4.55 9.04
C SER A 105 -3.26 -5.04 9.88
N VAL A 106 -3.41 -6.19 10.59
CA VAL A 106 -2.33 -6.83 11.35
C VAL A 106 -1.12 -7.11 10.47
N THR A 107 -1.32 -7.71 9.29
CA THR A 107 -0.21 -8.07 8.41
C THR A 107 0.42 -6.85 7.73
N LYS A 108 -0.33 -5.77 7.50
CA LYS A 108 0.23 -4.52 6.97
C LYS A 108 1.10 -3.82 8.00
N VAL A 109 0.68 -3.76 9.27
CA VAL A 109 1.51 -3.26 10.38
C VAL A 109 2.71 -4.18 10.61
N GLY A 110 2.55 -5.49 10.50
CA GLY A 110 3.67 -6.43 10.52
C GLY A 110 4.72 -6.10 9.44
N GLY A 111 4.28 -5.75 8.24
CA GLY A 111 5.16 -5.26 7.17
C GLY A 111 5.86 -3.94 7.50
N GLU A 112 5.20 -3.00 8.22
CA GLU A 112 5.83 -1.78 8.72
C GLU A 112 6.98 -2.11 9.70
N GLU A 113 6.74 -3.02 10.64
CA GLU A 113 7.76 -3.43 11.62
C GLU A 113 8.93 -4.17 10.95
N ILE A 114 8.67 -4.97 9.90
CA ILE A 114 9.72 -5.60 9.10
C ILE A 114 10.54 -4.52 8.37
N CYS A 115 9.92 -3.48 7.78
CA CYS A 115 10.64 -2.34 7.19
C CYS A 115 11.55 -1.66 8.21
N LYS A 116 11.02 -1.33 9.40
CA LYS A 116 11.78 -0.73 10.50
C LYS A 116 12.98 -1.59 10.92
N MET A 117 12.77 -2.89 11.02
CA MET A 117 13.84 -3.84 11.33
C MET A 117 14.95 -3.81 10.25
N TYR A 118 14.59 -3.85 8.97
CA TYR A 118 15.58 -3.80 7.88
C TYR A 118 16.35 -2.48 7.85
N THR A 119 15.69 -1.36 8.13
CA THR A 119 16.36 -0.07 8.24
C THR A 119 17.35 -0.06 9.40
N ARG A 120 16.93 -0.47 10.59
CA ARG A 120 17.77 -0.44 11.81
C ARG A 120 18.95 -1.40 11.74
N LEU A 121 18.72 -2.65 11.30
CA LEU A 121 19.75 -3.68 11.33
C LEU A 121 20.66 -3.67 10.12
N PHE A 122 20.17 -3.25 8.97
CA PHE A 122 20.88 -3.41 7.71
C PHE A 122 21.11 -2.09 6.95
N GLY A 123 20.61 -0.96 7.47
CA GLY A 123 20.74 0.34 6.82
C GLY A 123 19.97 0.46 5.51
N LEU A 124 19.01 -0.44 5.21
CA LEU A 124 18.17 -0.32 4.03
C LEU A 124 17.17 0.81 4.23
N LYS A 125 17.28 1.87 3.46
CA LYS A 125 16.33 2.98 3.54
C LYS A 125 14.92 2.54 3.17
N THR A 126 13.93 2.81 4.03
CA THR A 126 12.53 2.52 3.78
C THR A 126 11.64 3.72 4.09
N VAL A 127 10.54 3.86 3.35
CA VAL A 127 9.48 4.85 3.61
C VAL A 127 8.15 4.11 3.62
N ILE A 128 7.32 4.39 4.61
CA ILE A 128 6.03 3.73 4.82
C ILE A 128 4.91 4.72 4.52
N PHE A 129 4.01 4.33 3.61
CA PHE A 129 2.81 5.11 3.30
C PHE A 129 1.56 4.45 3.85
N ARG A 130 0.88 5.08 4.81
CA ARG A 130 -0.45 4.67 5.28
C ARG A 130 -1.52 5.33 4.41
N TYR A 131 -1.85 4.69 3.28
CA TYR A 131 -2.85 5.23 2.37
C TYR A 131 -4.25 5.19 2.96
N PHE A 132 -4.97 6.30 2.77
CA PHE A 132 -6.40 6.40 2.95
C PHE A 132 -7.12 5.96 1.66
N ASN A 133 -8.39 6.28 1.49
CA ASN A 133 -9.21 5.78 0.39
C ASN A 133 -8.74 6.34 -0.97
N VAL A 134 -7.80 5.65 -1.61
CA VAL A 134 -7.25 6.07 -2.91
C VAL A 134 -8.28 5.87 -4.01
N TYR A 135 -8.49 6.92 -4.81
CA TYR A 135 -9.37 6.89 -5.98
C TYR A 135 -8.67 7.43 -7.23
N GLY A 136 -9.23 7.13 -8.41
CA GLY A 136 -8.72 7.68 -9.66
C GLY A 136 -8.90 6.78 -10.86
N LYS A 137 -8.15 7.08 -11.91
CA LYS A 137 -8.20 6.29 -13.16
C LYS A 137 -7.84 4.83 -12.90
N ARG A 138 -8.51 3.91 -13.60
CA ARG A 138 -8.33 2.46 -13.53
C ARG A 138 -8.77 1.80 -12.22
N GLN A 139 -9.45 2.54 -11.32
CA GLN A 139 -9.99 1.88 -10.13
C GLN A 139 -11.06 0.85 -10.52
N PRO A 140 -11.19 -0.27 -9.77
CA PRO A 140 -12.22 -1.27 -10.03
C PRO A 140 -13.62 -0.66 -9.90
N THR A 141 -14.48 -0.89 -10.91
CA THR A 141 -15.88 -0.46 -10.94
C THR A 141 -16.85 -1.64 -10.84
N LYS A 142 -16.34 -2.86 -10.78
CA LYS A 142 -17.12 -4.11 -10.73
C LYS A 142 -16.62 -5.01 -9.60
N GLY A 143 -17.54 -5.83 -9.08
CA GLY A 143 -17.26 -6.81 -8.03
C GLY A 143 -17.67 -6.32 -6.64
N GLN A 144 -17.80 -7.27 -5.72
CA GLN A 144 -18.29 -7.09 -4.34
C GLN A 144 -17.49 -6.05 -3.53
N TYR A 145 -16.27 -5.77 -3.94
CA TYR A 145 -15.34 -4.90 -3.24
C TYR A 145 -14.94 -3.65 -4.07
N ALA A 146 -15.82 -3.21 -5.00
CA ALA A 146 -15.58 -1.97 -5.72
C ALA A 146 -15.61 -0.78 -4.74
N PRO A 147 -14.61 0.14 -4.78
CA PRO A 147 -14.63 1.34 -3.96
C PRO A 147 -15.86 2.19 -4.27
N VAL A 148 -16.41 2.87 -3.25
CA VAL A 148 -17.66 3.63 -3.37
C VAL A 148 -17.66 4.63 -4.53
N ILE A 149 -16.58 5.36 -4.76
CA ILE A 149 -16.46 6.31 -5.88
C ILE A 149 -16.58 5.57 -7.23
N GLY A 150 -15.95 4.40 -7.37
CA GLY A 150 -16.05 3.59 -8.60
C GLY A 150 -17.46 3.03 -8.81
N LEU A 151 -18.12 2.63 -7.72
CA LEU A 151 -19.50 2.15 -7.75
C LEU A 151 -20.47 3.27 -8.15
N PHE A 152 -20.38 4.42 -7.49
CA PHE A 152 -21.24 5.59 -7.76
C PHE A 152 -21.04 6.10 -9.19
N LYS A 153 -19.79 6.18 -9.66
CA LYS A 153 -19.52 6.53 -11.05
C LYS A 153 -20.21 5.57 -12.01
N LYS A 154 -20.09 4.26 -11.79
CA LYS A 154 -20.75 3.25 -12.63
C LYS A 154 -22.25 3.39 -12.61
N GLN A 155 -22.86 3.54 -11.42
CA GLN A 155 -24.30 3.73 -11.29
C GLN A 155 -24.78 4.99 -12.01
N LYS A 156 -24.06 6.11 -11.84
CA LYS A 156 -24.35 7.35 -12.58
C LYS A 156 -24.27 7.15 -14.09
N ASP A 157 -23.19 6.52 -14.59
CA ASP A 157 -22.97 6.28 -16.01
C ASP A 157 -24.08 5.39 -16.63
N ASN A 158 -24.68 4.51 -15.82
CA ASN A 158 -25.77 3.62 -16.23
C ASN A 158 -27.17 4.23 -16.00
N GLY A 159 -27.30 5.43 -15.46
CA GLY A 159 -28.59 6.02 -15.06
C GLY A 159 -29.26 5.31 -13.86
N GLU A 160 -28.49 4.54 -13.06
CA GLU A 160 -28.96 3.83 -11.90
C GLU A 160 -28.90 4.72 -10.64
N PRO A 161 -29.83 4.54 -9.67
CA PRO A 161 -29.73 5.21 -8.38
C PRO A 161 -28.44 4.86 -7.65
N MET A 162 -27.83 5.84 -6.96
CA MET A 162 -26.65 5.58 -6.11
C MET A 162 -27.07 4.82 -4.85
N THR A 163 -26.37 3.72 -4.56
CA THR A 163 -26.64 2.89 -3.38
C THR A 163 -26.04 3.52 -2.14
N VAL A 164 -26.88 3.97 -1.22
CA VAL A 164 -26.48 4.43 0.12
C VAL A 164 -26.58 3.27 1.08
N VAL A 165 -25.52 2.98 1.83
CA VAL A 165 -25.48 1.96 2.88
C VAL A 165 -25.54 2.65 4.24
N GLY A 166 -26.44 2.20 5.11
CA GLY A 166 -26.72 2.84 6.39
C GLY A 166 -27.49 4.15 6.24
N ASP A 167 -27.17 5.14 7.06
CA ASP A 167 -27.85 6.44 7.13
C ASP A 167 -27.29 7.49 6.13
N GLY A 168 -26.23 7.16 5.42
CA GLY A 168 -25.58 8.06 4.47
C GLY A 168 -24.71 9.17 5.11
N LEU A 169 -24.58 9.19 6.42
CA LEU A 169 -23.77 10.20 7.15
C LEU A 169 -22.27 9.82 7.23
N GLN A 170 -21.87 8.71 6.67
CA GLN A 170 -20.50 8.23 6.70
C GLN A 170 -19.57 9.16 5.91
N THR A 171 -18.54 9.65 6.56
CA THR A 171 -17.47 10.43 5.94
C THR A 171 -16.22 9.58 5.70
N ARG A 172 -15.48 9.91 4.67
CA ARG A 172 -14.18 9.29 4.36
C ARG A 172 -13.24 10.34 3.79
N ASP A 173 -11.97 10.20 4.09
CA ASP A 173 -10.92 10.97 3.45
C ASP A 173 -10.48 10.27 2.16
N TYR A 174 -10.54 10.99 1.05
CA TYR A 174 -10.23 10.46 -0.28
C TYR A 174 -8.97 11.11 -0.86
N THR A 175 -8.03 10.25 -1.29
CA THR A 175 -6.76 10.68 -1.89
C THR A 175 -6.74 10.35 -3.37
N ASN A 176 -6.43 11.32 -4.23
CA ASN A 176 -6.31 11.06 -5.66
C ASN A 176 -5.06 10.20 -5.96
N VAL A 177 -5.18 9.23 -6.86
CA VAL A 177 -4.06 8.34 -7.23
C VAL A 177 -2.86 9.10 -7.79
N SER A 178 -3.06 10.26 -8.42
CA SER A 178 -1.96 11.10 -8.91
C SER A 178 -1.12 11.66 -7.76
N ASP A 179 -1.76 12.03 -6.64
CA ASP A 179 -1.08 12.54 -5.46
C ASP A 179 -0.29 11.40 -4.78
N VAL A 180 -0.86 10.19 -4.73
CA VAL A 180 -0.16 8.99 -4.26
C VAL A 180 1.10 8.72 -5.09
N VAL A 181 1.00 8.81 -6.43
CA VAL A 181 2.14 8.63 -7.33
C VAL A 181 3.19 9.69 -7.09
N ASN A 182 2.79 10.97 -7.01
CA ASN A 182 3.71 12.09 -6.77
C ASN A 182 4.43 11.95 -5.42
N ALA A 183 3.71 11.54 -4.36
CA ALA A 183 4.29 11.30 -3.05
C ALA A 183 5.35 10.20 -3.08
N ASN A 184 5.05 9.07 -3.72
CA ASN A 184 6.00 7.97 -3.87
C ASN A 184 7.25 8.41 -4.65
N LEU A 185 7.09 9.14 -5.75
CA LEU A 185 8.21 9.63 -6.55
C LEU A 185 9.04 10.68 -5.79
N SER A 186 8.40 11.56 -5.04
CA SER A 186 9.08 12.55 -4.20
C SER A 186 9.89 11.87 -3.10
N ALA A 187 9.32 10.89 -2.40
CA ALA A 187 10.03 10.13 -1.37
C ALA A 187 11.20 9.32 -1.95
N ALA A 188 11.05 8.75 -3.14
CA ALA A 188 12.13 8.03 -3.80
C ALA A 188 13.34 8.93 -4.09
N LYS A 189 13.09 10.18 -4.51
CA LYS A 189 14.13 11.14 -4.94
C LYS A 189 14.68 11.99 -3.80
N ASN A 190 14.00 12.08 -2.66
CA ASN A 190 14.43 12.91 -1.53
C ASN A 190 15.39 12.13 -0.63
N ASP A 191 16.66 12.49 -0.62
CA ASP A 191 17.68 11.82 0.19
C ASP A 191 17.54 12.03 1.70
N ASN A 192 16.78 13.04 2.11
CA ASN A 192 16.49 13.33 3.53
C ASN A 192 15.36 12.46 4.11
N VAL A 193 14.77 11.57 3.31
CA VAL A 193 13.70 10.66 3.71
C VAL A 193 14.17 9.22 3.46
N GLY A 194 14.01 8.33 4.43
CA GLY A 194 14.43 6.93 4.28
C GLY A 194 14.76 6.22 5.60
N ASP A 195 14.62 6.91 6.73
CA ASP A 195 14.84 6.33 8.05
C ASP A 195 13.54 5.69 8.63
N CYS A 196 12.76 5.12 7.73
CA CYS A 196 11.49 4.46 8.02
C CYS A 196 10.38 5.41 8.49
N GLU A 197 10.32 6.59 7.89
CA GLU A 197 9.24 7.54 8.16
C GLU A 197 7.90 6.96 7.73
N ILE A 198 6.87 7.20 8.55
CA ILE A 198 5.47 6.90 8.24
C ILE A 198 4.82 8.16 7.70
N ILE A 199 4.21 8.08 6.53
CA ILE A 199 3.52 9.18 5.87
C ILE A 199 2.04 8.83 5.74
N PRO A 200 1.14 9.41 6.57
CA PRO A 200 -0.29 9.11 6.54
C PRO A 200 -1.03 9.97 5.53
N HIS A 201 -0.70 11.25 5.47
CA HIS A 201 -1.30 12.23 4.57
C HIS A 201 -0.29 12.83 3.59
N LEU A 202 -0.68 12.98 2.33
CA LEU A 202 0.16 13.55 1.28
C LEU A 202 0.56 15.01 1.53
N ASN A 203 -0.18 15.74 2.35
CA ASN A 203 0.12 17.12 2.76
C ASN A 203 1.38 17.21 3.64
N THR A 204 1.83 16.12 4.25
CA THR A 204 3.02 16.12 5.12
C THR A 204 4.32 16.25 4.33
N LEU A 205 4.36 15.83 3.06
CA LEU A 205 5.54 16.01 2.19
C LEU A 205 5.85 17.48 1.84
N GLN A 206 4.90 18.39 1.99
CA GLN A 206 5.15 19.83 1.81
C GLN A 206 5.92 20.44 2.97
N LYS A 207 6.00 19.80 4.14
CA LYS A 207 6.76 20.26 5.31
C LYS A 207 8.24 19.81 5.32
N VAL A 208 8.60 18.89 4.44
CA VAL A 208 9.99 18.41 4.27
C VAL A 208 10.63 19.16 3.11
N ARG A 209 10.76 20.48 3.26
CA ARG A 209 11.60 21.34 2.41
C ARG A 209 12.90 21.69 3.11
#